data_c21f2e323e1b798766799788bf7679b2
#
_entry.id   c21f2e323e1b798766799788bf7679b2
#
_cell.length_a   1.000
_cell.length_b   1.000
_cell.length_c   1.000
_cell.angle_alpha   90.00
_cell.angle_beta   90.00
_cell.angle_gamma   90.00
#
_symmetry.space_group_name_H-M   'P 1'
#
loop_
_entity.id
_entity.type
_entity.pdbx_description
1 polymer ?
#
loop_
_entity_poly.entity_id
_entity_poly.type
_entity_poly.pdbx_seq_one_letter_code
_entity_poly.pdbx_strand_id
1 'polypeptide(L)'
;MDSPTRRRSSQLKRRQGASGSFTSDEGEVRYPVHLRWVCVRCAKSCRDLSGRKRNILLAPSDIMRITGATKLAAREFSVSSRGLFPYVRKMRKLGGRCIFLRDSRCSIYGARPLICRFYPFSLRSARDNVFEIGFDLSCSGMGKGPHRSDRFFHSLIGLANRELRSQ
;
A
#
# COMPACT_ATOMS: atom_id res chain seq x y z
N MET A 1 -31.60 31.32 5.77
CA MET A 1 -32.14 29.94 5.59
C MET A 1 -31.04 29.11 4.98
N ASP A 2 -30.18 28.57 5.86
CA ASP A 2 -28.98 27.83 5.45
C ASP A 2 -29.22 26.34 5.55
N SER A 3 -29.10 25.64 4.41
CA SER A 3 -29.18 24.18 4.38
C SER A 3 -27.75 23.60 4.48
N PRO A 4 -27.47 22.74 5.45
CA PRO A 4 -26.13 22.12 5.54
C PRO A 4 -25.97 20.98 4.53
N THR A 5 -24.97 21.13 3.69
CA THR A 5 -24.52 20.13 2.73
C THR A 5 -24.03 18.87 3.46
N ARG A 6 -24.83 17.83 3.45
CA ARG A 6 -24.48 16.49 3.96
C ARG A 6 -23.29 15.92 3.17
N ARG A 7 -22.12 15.85 3.78
CA ARG A 7 -21.01 15.03 3.31
C ARG A 7 -21.44 13.56 3.31
N ARG A 8 -21.62 13.00 2.14
CA ARG A 8 -21.78 11.55 1.97
C ARG A 8 -20.42 10.88 2.24
N SER A 9 -20.25 10.41 3.47
CA SER A 9 -19.22 9.43 3.77
C SER A 9 -19.56 8.12 3.02
N SER A 10 -18.70 7.74 2.09
CA SER A 10 -18.78 6.46 1.40
C SER A 10 -18.58 5.34 2.42
N GLN A 11 -19.69 4.80 2.91
CA GLN A 11 -19.70 3.58 3.70
C GLN A 11 -19.22 2.42 2.82
N LEU A 12 -17.97 2.01 3.00
CA LEU A 12 -17.49 0.72 2.53
C LEU A 12 -18.34 -0.35 3.22
N LYS A 13 -19.25 -0.98 2.49
CA LYS A 13 -20.05 -2.10 2.98
C LYS A 13 -19.08 -3.19 3.46
N ARG A 14 -19.01 -3.39 4.78
CA ARG A 14 -18.38 -4.53 5.43
C ARG A 14 -19.13 -5.78 4.98
N ARG A 15 -18.60 -6.52 4.02
CA ARG A 15 -18.90 -7.94 3.94
C ARG A 15 -18.03 -8.59 5.01
N GLN A 16 -18.63 -8.95 6.13
CA GLN A 16 -18.02 -9.76 7.19
C GLN A 16 -17.82 -11.17 6.62
N GLY A 17 -16.76 -11.40 5.89
CA GLY A 17 -16.25 -12.73 5.59
C GLY A 17 -15.50 -13.25 6.81
N ALA A 18 -15.39 -14.58 6.93
CA ALA A 18 -14.58 -15.21 7.97
C ALA A 18 -13.16 -14.58 7.99
N SER A 19 -12.67 -14.27 9.18
CA SER A 19 -11.33 -13.73 9.41
C SER A 19 -10.49 -14.70 10.22
N GLY A 20 -9.23 -14.87 9.83
CA GLY A 20 -8.20 -15.48 10.66
C GLY A 20 -7.44 -14.41 11.42
N SER A 21 -6.69 -14.82 12.45
CA SER A 21 -5.78 -13.92 13.15
C SER A 21 -4.48 -14.60 13.52
N PHE A 22 -3.45 -13.79 13.77
CA PHE A 22 -2.17 -14.20 14.34
C PHE A 22 -1.61 -13.09 15.21
N THR A 23 -0.71 -13.45 16.12
CA THR A 23 0.01 -12.49 16.95
C THR A 23 1.30 -12.05 16.25
N SER A 24 1.51 -10.74 16.16
CA SER A 24 2.76 -10.09 15.75
C SER A 24 3.36 -9.37 16.95
N ASP A 25 4.58 -8.84 16.82
CA ASP A 25 5.23 -8.04 17.87
C ASP A 25 4.42 -6.77 18.22
N GLU A 26 3.57 -6.29 17.31
CA GLU A 26 2.75 -5.09 17.48
C GLU A 26 1.35 -5.41 18.04
N GLY A 27 0.98 -6.70 18.10
CA GLY A 27 -0.34 -7.14 18.56
C GLY A 27 -1.02 -8.16 17.65
N GLU A 28 -2.32 -8.35 17.85
CA GLU A 28 -3.14 -9.24 17.04
C GLU A 28 -3.37 -8.65 15.65
N VAL A 29 -3.07 -9.43 14.62
CA VAL A 29 -3.36 -9.07 13.22
C VAL A 29 -4.47 -9.96 12.67
N ARG A 30 -5.58 -9.35 12.29
CA ARG A 30 -6.71 -10.02 11.63
C ARG A 30 -6.60 -9.89 10.12
N TYR A 31 -6.85 -10.97 9.40
CA TYR A 31 -6.77 -11.03 7.95
C TYR A 31 -7.97 -11.75 7.33
N PRO A 32 -8.34 -11.44 6.07
CA PRO A 32 -9.44 -12.12 5.38
C PRO A 32 -9.04 -13.54 5.01
N VAL A 33 -9.78 -14.55 5.46
CA VAL A 33 -9.64 -15.93 4.99
C VAL A 33 -10.32 -16.10 3.62
N HIS A 34 -9.92 -17.12 2.87
CA HIS A 34 -10.42 -17.43 1.52
C HIS A 34 -10.20 -16.32 0.47
N LEU A 35 -9.34 -15.33 0.76
CA LEU A 35 -9.03 -14.29 -0.20
C LEU A 35 -8.18 -14.83 -1.34
N ARG A 36 -8.63 -14.64 -2.58
CA ARG A 36 -7.86 -14.92 -3.80
C ARG A 36 -7.28 -13.62 -4.34
N TRP A 37 -6.00 -13.63 -4.57
CA TRP A 37 -5.31 -12.49 -5.16
C TRP A 37 -4.00 -12.88 -5.84
N VAL A 38 -3.72 -12.23 -6.97
CA VAL A 38 -2.41 -12.26 -7.63
C VAL A 38 -2.12 -10.91 -8.27
N CYS A 39 -0.87 -10.47 -8.22
CA CYS A 39 -0.48 -9.23 -8.91
C CYS A 39 -0.47 -9.43 -10.43
N VAL A 40 -1.43 -8.84 -11.11
CA VAL A 40 -1.52 -8.84 -12.58
C VAL A 40 -0.78 -7.67 -13.23
N ARG A 41 0.03 -6.93 -12.49
CA ARG A 41 0.84 -5.79 -12.95
C ARG A 41 0.04 -4.73 -13.71
N CYS A 42 -1.20 -4.47 -13.32
CA CYS A 42 -2.13 -3.55 -13.99
C CYS A 42 -1.76 -2.06 -13.87
N ALA A 43 -0.70 -1.73 -13.14
CA ALA A 43 -0.22 -0.37 -12.88
C ALA A 43 -1.23 0.59 -12.23
N LYS A 44 -2.39 0.13 -11.75
CA LYS A 44 -3.39 0.98 -11.08
C LYS A 44 -2.83 1.68 -9.83
N SER A 45 -1.90 1.05 -9.10
CA SER A 45 -1.23 1.67 -7.95
C SER A 45 -0.21 2.75 -8.35
N CYS A 46 0.22 2.77 -9.62
CA CYS A 46 1.25 3.67 -10.13
C CYS A 46 0.68 4.96 -10.73
N ARG A 47 -0.64 5.11 -10.81
CA ARG A 47 -1.30 6.28 -11.43
C ARG A 47 -2.47 6.77 -10.60
N ASP A 48 -2.79 8.05 -10.77
CA ASP A 48 -4.01 8.61 -10.22
C ASP A 48 -5.22 8.02 -10.96
N LEU A 49 -6.31 7.87 -10.25
CA LEU A 49 -7.59 7.44 -10.80
C LEU A 49 -8.54 8.65 -10.80
N SER A 50 -9.60 8.58 -11.61
CA SER A 50 -10.63 9.63 -11.59
C SER A 50 -11.12 9.89 -10.16
N GLY A 51 -11.03 11.14 -9.72
CA GLY A 51 -11.42 11.56 -8.37
C GLY A 51 -10.51 11.09 -7.22
N ARG A 52 -9.41 10.36 -7.48
CA ARG A 52 -8.53 9.85 -6.42
C ARG A 52 -7.05 9.99 -6.75
N LYS A 53 -6.36 10.91 -6.07
CA LYS A 53 -4.90 11.01 -6.11
C LYS A 53 -4.26 9.89 -5.28
N ARG A 54 -3.29 9.18 -5.85
CA ARG A 54 -2.53 8.15 -5.15
C ARG A 54 -1.15 8.68 -4.77
N ASN A 55 -0.90 8.82 -3.48
CA ASN A 55 0.42 9.18 -2.97
C ASN A 55 1.24 7.90 -2.77
N ILE A 56 2.41 7.82 -3.40
CA ILE A 56 3.38 6.76 -3.18
C ILE A 56 4.39 7.31 -2.19
N LEU A 57 4.19 6.96 -0.93
CA LEU A 57 5.03 7.40 0.18
C LEU A 57 6.30 6.54 0.25
N LEU A 58 7.39 7.14 0.69
CA LEU A 58 8.72 6.53 0.75
C LEU A 58 9.28 6.63 2.15
N ALA A 59 9.60 5.48 2.73
CA ALA A 59 10.41 5.37 3.93
C ALA A 59 11.91 5.59 3.59
N PRO A 60 12.79 5.86 4.57
CA PRO A 60 14.24 5.95 4.35
C PRO A 60 14.82 4.73 3.64
N SER A 61 14.42 3.52 4.04
CA SER A 61 14.81 2.24 3.41
C SER A 61 14.42 2.16 1.93
N ASP A 62 13.24 2.70 1.57
CA ASP A 62 12.79 2.77 0.17
C ASP A 62 13.72 3.65 -0.67
N ILE A 63 14.13 4.79 -0.11
CA ILE A 63 15.01 5.74 -0.80
C ILE A 63 16.35 5.09 -1.08
N MET A 64 16.96 4.46 -0.08
CA MET A 64 18.24 3.74 -0.23
C MET A 64 18.15 2.66 -1.32
N ARG A 65 17.09 1.84 -1.27
CA ARG A 65 16.87 0.76 -2.24
C ARG A 65 16.69 1.28 -3.67
N ILE A 66 15.91 2.35 -3.85
CA ILE A 66 15.68 2.93 -5.18
C ILE A 66 16.96 3.58 -5.69
N THR A 67 17.66 4.35 -4.87
CA THR A 67 18.95 4.97 -5.23
C THR A 67 19.96 3.89 -5.63
N GLY A 68 20.08 2.82 -4.86
CA GLY A 68 20.98 1.71 -5.18
C GLY A 68 20.65 1.05 -6.52
N ALA A 69 19.38 0.87 -6.84
CA ALA A 69 18.94 0.22 -8.06
C ALA A 69 18.98 1.13 -9.30
N THR A 70 18.80 2.43 -9.14
CA THR A 70 18.67 3.37 -10.28
C THR A 70 19.86 4.30 -10.47
N LYS A 71 20.69 4.45 -9.44
CA LYS A 71 21.77 5.45 -9.31
C LYS A 71 21.27 6.91 -9.31
N LEU A 72 19.98 7.14 -9.26
CA LEU A 72 19.38 8.47 -9.16
C LEU A 72 19.49 9.02 -7.73
N ALA A 73 19.75 10.30 -7.57
CA ALA A 73 19.64 10.96 -6.28
C ALA A 73 18.17 11.06 -5.84
N ALA A 74 17.90 11.03 -4.53
CA ALA A 74 16.54 11.05 -3.99
C ALA A 74 15.69 12.22 -4.51
N ARG A 75 16.29 13.40 -4.73
CA ARG A 75 15.61 14.58 -5.27
C ARG A 75 15.11 14.41 -6.72
N GLU A 76 15.68 13.50 -7.48
CA GLU A 76 15.30 13.28 -8.88
C GLU A 76 14.00 12.49 -8.98
N PHE A 77 13.77 11.54 -8.08
CA PHE A 77 12.57 10.70 -8.12
C PHE A 77 11.52 10.99 -7.03
N SER A 78 11.83 11.88 -6.09
CA SER A 78 10.90 12.16 -4.98
C SER A 78 10.94 13.60 -4.51
N VAL A 79 9.93 14.00 -3.76
CA VAL A 79 9.83 15.28 -3.05
C VAL A 79 9.70 15.03 -1.56
N SER A 80 10.16 15.95 -0.72
CA SER A 80 10.01 15.87 0.74
C SER A 80 8.53 15.81 1.12
N SER A 81 8.23 15.04 2.15
CA SER A 81 6.89 14.93 2.72
C SER A 81 7.00 15.08 4.23
N ARG A 82 6.28 16.04 4.82
CA ARG A 82 6.26 16.28 6.27
C ARG A 82 4.99 15.73 6.89
N GLY A 83 5.06 15.35 8.18
CA GLY A 83 3.88 14.93 8.95
C GLY A 83 3.30 13.55 8.61
N LEU A 84 4.04 12.71 7.91
CA LEU A 84 3.60 11.36 7.52
C LEU A 84 4.57 10.28 8.03
N PHE A 85 5.10 10.45 9.24
CA PHE A 85 5.99 9.43 9.84
C PHE A 85 5.37 8.02 9.72
N PRO A 86 6.15 6.99 9.37
CA PRO A 86 7.60 6.95 9.15
C PRO A 86 8.06 7.33 7.73
N TYR A 87 7.19 7.85 6.90
CA TYR A 87 7.52 8.24 5.53
C TYR A 87 8.08 9.65 5.50
N VAL A 88 9.21 9.82 4.82
CA VAL A 88 9.96 11.08 4.76
C VAL A 88 9.86 11.78 3.40
N ARG A 89 9.49 11.04 2.36
CA ARG A 89 9.36 11.55 1.00
C ARG A 89 8.14 10.96 0.29
N LYS A 90 7.79 11.58 -0.83
CA LYS A 90 6.74 11.12 -1.73
C LYS A 90 7.31 11.00 -3.15
N MET A 91 6.99 9.91 -3.83
CA MET A 91 7.39 9.67 -5.21
C MET A 91 6.91 10.78 -6.14
N ARG A 92 7.78 11.26 -7.02
CA ARG A 92 7.37 12.17 -8.09
C ARG A 92 6.43 11.51 -9.08
N LYS A 93 5.55 12.32 -9.62
CA LYS A 93 4.62 11.92 -10.70
C LYS A 93 4.71 12.91 -11.84
N LEU A 94 4.53 12.42 -13.03
CA LEU A 94 4.36 13.20 -14.25
C LEU A 94 3.00 12.87 -14.86
N GLY A 95 2.14 13.86 -15.06
CA GLY A 95 0.78 13.64 -15.57
C GLY A 95 -0.04 12.64 -14.73
N GLY A 96 0.09 12.69 -13.39
CA GLY A 96 -0.60 11.76 -12.48
C GLY A 96 -0.03 10.33 -12.46
N ARG A 97 1.08 10.06 -13.17
CA ARG A 97 1.74 8.76 -13.25
C ARG A 97 3.06 8.77 -12.50
N CYS A 98 3.37 7.69 -11.77
CA CYS A 98 4.69 7.49 -11.18
C CYS A 98 5.79 7.61 -12.25
N ILE A 99 6.87 8.31 -11.96
CA ILE A 99 7.97 8.51 -12.92
C ILE A 99 8.66 7.22 -13.36
N PHE A 100 8.53 6.14 -12.57
CA PHE A 100 9.04 4.81 -12.89
C PHE A 100 8.02 3.94 -13.64
N LEU A 101 6.87 4.49 -14.04
CA LEU A 101 5.91 3.79 -14.86
C LEU A 101 6.24 3.98 -16.34
N ARG A 102 6.75 2.94 -17.00
CA ARG A 102 7.06 2.88 -18.43
C ARG A 102 6.17 1.83 -19.08
N ASP A 103 5.51 2.13 -20.18
CA ASP A 103 4.69 1.19 -20.97
C ASP A 103 3.79 0.30 -20.09
N SER A 104 3.09 0.92 -19.13
CA SER A 104 2.25 0.25 -18.13
C SER A 104 2.97 -0.75 -17.22
N ARG A 105 4.30 -0.71 -17.16
CA ARG A 105 5.13 -1.54 -16.27
C ARG A 105 5.99 -0.67 -15.35
N CYS A 106 6.25 -1.17 -14.15
CA CYS A 106 7.17 -0.52 -13.22
C CYS A 106 8.61 -0.86 -13.60
N SER A 107 9.40 0.15 -14.01
CA SER A 107 10.83 -0.03 -14.38
C SER A 107 11.71 -0.42 -13.18
N ILE A 108 11.27 -0.13 -11.96
CA ILE A 108 11.96 -0.50 -10.71
C ILE A 108 11.21 -1.60 -9.95
N TYR A 109 10.60 -2.59 -10.64
CA TYR A 109 9.71 -3.56 -9.99
C TYR A 109 10.35 -4.30 -8.81
N GLY A 110 11.63 -4.67 -8.89
CA GLY A 110 12.38 -5.29 -7.79
C GLY A 110 12.67 -4.35 -6.61
N ALA A 111 12.84 -3.04 -6.89
CA ALA A 111 13.14 -2.02 -5.90
C ALA A 111 11.93 -1.18 -5.48
N ARG A 112 10.71 -1.68 -5.73
CA ARG A 112 9.46 -0.97 -5.41
C ARG A 112 9.41 -0.54 -3.94
N PRO A 113 8.87 0.66 -3.64
CA PRO A 113 8.62 1.07 -2.27
C PRO A 113 7.74 0.08 -1.50
N LEU A 114 7.87 0.09 -0.17
CA LEU A 114 7.05 -0.74 0.71
C LEU A 114 5.56 -0.62 0.39
N ILE A 115 5.04 0.60 0.27
CA ILE A 115 3.63 0.84 -0.03
C ILE A 115 3.17 0.21 -1.36
N CYS A 116 4.06 0.14 -2.37
CA CYS A 116 3.78 -0.53 -3.64
C CYS A 116 3.84 -2.06 -3.52
N ARG A 117 4.69 -2.58 -2.63
CA ARG A 117 4.81 -4.02 -2.35
C ARG A 117 3.63 -4.50 -1.51
N PHE A 118 3.12 -3.65 -0.63
CA PHE A 118 1.97 -3.93 0.22
C PHE A 118 0.64 -3.88 -0.54
N TYR A 119 0.53 -3.03 -1.56
CA TYR A 119 -0.70 -2.92 -2.36
C TYR A 119 -1.13 -4.27 -2.97
N PRO A 120 -2.40 -4.65 -2.95
CA PRO A 120 -3.60 -3.87 -2.65
C PRO A 120 -4.02 -3.89 -1.17
N PHE A 121 -3.18 -4.38 -0.28
CA PHE A 121 -3.49 -4.49 1.13
C PHE A 121 -3.25 -3.18 1.88
N SER A 122 -3.89 -3.04 3.02
CA SER A 122 -3.68 -1.96 3.98
C SER A 122 -3.78 -2.53 5.39
N LEU A 123 -3.00 -1.99 6.32
CA LEU A 123 -3.11 -2.29 7.74
C LEU A 123 -3.82 -1.13 8.43
N ARG A 124 -4.80 -1.43 9.25
CA ARG A 124 -5.57 -0.45 10.02
C ARG A 124 -5.59 -0.85 11.47
N SER A 125 -5.45 0.09 12.39
CA SER A 125 -5.78 -0.14 13.79
C SER A 125 -7.30 -0.29 13.91
N ALA A 126 -7.76 -1.35 14.55
CA ALA A 126 -9.17 -1.60 14.85
C ALA A 126 -9.51 -1.20 16.29
N ARG A 127 -8.57 -1.44 17.22
CA ARG A 127 -8.56 -1.06 18.64
C ARG A 127 -7.14 -1.25 19.16
N ASP A 128 -6.92 -1.01 20.44
CA ASP A 128 -5.61 -1.16 21.05
C ASP A 128 -5.01 -2.55 20.78
N ASN A 129 -3.80 -2.57 20.24
CA ASN A 129 -3.06 -3.78 19.86
C ASN A 129 -3.80 -4.77 18.93
N VAL A 130 -4.84 -4.29 18.23
CA VAL A 130 -5.53 -5.10 17.22
C VAL A 130 -5.52 -4.38 15.87
N PHE A 131 -5.00 -5.04 14.87
CA PHE A 131 -4.87 -4.54 13.51
C PHE A 131 -5.70 -5.39 12.55
N GLU A 132 -6.25 -4.78 11.54
CA GLU A 132 -7.00 -5.46 10.48
C GLU A 132 -6.33 -5.24 9.12
N ILE A 133 -6.14 -6.32 8.37
CA ILE A 133 -5.72 -6.25 6.97
C ILE A 133 -6.94 -6.01 6.11
N GLY A 134 -7.02 -4.80 5.57
CA GLY A 134 -7.98 -4.45 4.52
C GLY A 134 -7.38 -4.62 3.12
N PHE A 135 -8.20 -4.49 2.09
CA PHE A 135 -7.76 -4.58 0.70
C PHE A 135 -8.59 -3.70 -0.24
N ASP A 136 -7.95 -3.28 -1.33
CA ASP A 136 -8.58 -2.44 -2.36
C ASP A 136 -9.25 -3.33 -3.42
N LEU A 137 -10.59 -3.40 -3.40
CA LEU A 137 -11.39 -4.17 -4.37
C LEU A 137 -11.22 -3.69 -5.82
N SER A 138 -10.75 -2.45 -6.04
CA SER A 138 -10.48 -1.96 -7.39
C SER A 138 -9.23 -2.59 -8.02
N CYS A 139 -8.44 -3.35 -7.26
CA CYS A 139 -7.29 -4.07 -7.78
C CYS A 139 -7.72 -5.17 -8.75
N SER A 140 -7.24 -5.12 -9.98
CA SER A 140 -7.59 -6.10 -11.04
C SER A 140 -7.13 -7.53 -10.75
N GLY A 141 -6.31 -7.73 -9.73
CA GLY A 141 -5.85 -9.04 -9.28
C GLY A 141 -6.73 -9.67 -8.20
N MET A 142 -7.69 -8.93 -7.63
CA MET A 142 -8.60 -9.46 -6.64
C MET A 142 -9.53 -10.53 -7.26
N GLY A 143 -9.78 -11.61 -6.52
CA GLY A 143 -10.52 -12.77 -6.98
C GLY A 143 -9.75 -13.71 -7.91
N LYS A 144 -8.51 -13.35 -8.30
CA LYS A 144 -7.65 -14.15 -9.19
C LYS A 144 -6.51 -14.83 -8.42
N GLY A 145 -5.95 -15.88 -9.04
CA GLY A 145 -4.83 -16.63 -8.48
C GLY A 145 -5.22 -17.52 -7.29
N PRO A 146 -4.22 -18.00 -6.53
CA PRO A 146 -4.45 -18.89 -5.41
C PRO A 146 -5.06 -18.15 -4.21
N HIS A 147 -5.65 -18.92 -3.30
CA HIS A 147 -6.02 -18.44 -1.98
C HIS A 147 -4.76 -17.97 -1.23
N ARG A 148 -4.88 -16.86 -0.49
CA ARG A 148 -3.81 -16.35 0.36
C ARG A 148 -3.94 -16.97 1.74
N SER A 149 -2.88 -17.68 2.14
CA SER A 149 -2.79 -18.31 3.45
C SER A 149 -2.40 -17.31 4.53
N ASP A 150 -2.49 -17.71 5.78
CA ASP A 150 -1.92 -17.03 6.94
C ASP A 150 -0.43 -16.70 6.73
N ARG A 151 0.37 -17.66 6.24
CA ARG A 151 1.79 -17.48 5.94
C ARG A 151 2.05 -16.31 4.99
N PHE A 152 1.17 -16.08 4.03
CA PHE A 152 1.27 -14.93 3.14
C PHE A 152 1.12 -13.62 3.92
N PHE A 153 0.11 -13.53 4.80
CA PHE A 153 -0.12 -12.32 5.60
C PHE A 153 0.96 -12.12 6.66
N HIS A 154 1.45 -13.17 7.30
CA HIS A 154 2.63 -13.11 8.15
C HIS A 154 3.84 -12.51 7.42
N SER A 155 4.13 -13.02 6.22
CA SER A 155 5.24 -12.51 5.41
C SER A 155 5.07 -11.05 5.03
N LEU A 156 3.83 -10.63 4.76
CA LEU A 156 3.50 -9.25 4.40
C LEU A 156 3.72 -8.29 5.58
N ILE A 157 3.26 -8.66 6.78
CA ILE A 157 3.48 -7.88 8.00
C ILE A 157 4.96 -7.88 8.40
N GLY A 158 5.63 -9.02 8.36
CA GLY A 158 7.06 -9.10 8.64
C GLY A 158 7.90 -8.24 7.69
N LEU A 159 7.48 -8.11 6.43
CA LEU A 159 8.08 -7.15 5.50
C LEU A 159 7.91 -5.70 5.98
N ALA A 160 6.70 -5.31 6.36
CA ALA A 160 6.42 -3.96 6.82
C ALA A 160 7.24 -3.63 8.08
N ASN A 161 7.26 -4.53 9.06
CA ASN A 161 8.00 -4.35 10.31
C ASN A 161 9.51 -4.16 10.05
N ARG A 162 10.13 -4.99 9.23
CA ARG A 162 11.56 -4.84 8.89
C ARG A 162 11.85 -3.50 8.22
N GLU A 163 11.05 -3.09 7.25
CA GLU A 163 11.28 -1.87 6.49
C GLU A 163 11.03 -0.59 7.30
N LEU A 164 10.13 -0.64 8.29
CA LEU A 164 9.75 0.52 9.10
C LEU A 164 10.53 0.63 10.42
N ARG A 165 11.08 -0.47 10.94
CA ARG A 165 11.92 -0.45 12.15
C ARG A 165 13.40 -0.17 11.87
N SER A 166 13.85 -0.33 10.63
CA SER A 166 15.25 -0.07 10.21
C SER A 166 15.53 1.44 10.02
N GLN A 167 14.92 2.30 10.84
CA GLN A 167 14.98 3.76 10.71
C GLN A 167 15.63 4.40 11.92
#